data_54692d3e37e385d06b67ab7571574a77
#
_entry.id   54692d3e37e385d06b67ab7571574a77
#
_cell.length_a   1.000
_cell.length_b   1.000
_cell.length_c   1.000
_cell.angle_alpha   90.00
_cell.angle_beta   90.00
_cell.angle_gamma   90.00
#
_symmetry.space_group_name_H-M   'P 1'
#
loop_
_entity.id
_entity.type
_entity.pdbx_description
1 polymer ?
#
loop_
_entity_poly.entity_id
_entity_poly.type
_entity_poly.pdbx_seq_one_letter_code
_entity_poly.pdbx_strand_id
1 'polypeptide(L)'
;MKQYLELLRHIRQDGVIKHDRTGVGTQSVFGYQMRFDLSEGFPLLTTKKVHLKSIIYELLWFISGDTNIKYLKDHGVTIWDEWADENGDLGPVYGHQWRSWPAPDGRSIDQLTQVVDMIKNHPDSRRMLVTAWNPGEVDQMALPPCHCLFQ
;
A
#
# COMPACT_ATOMS: atom_id res chain seq x y z
N MET A 1 -15.68 -4.77 12.57
CA MET A 1 -14.30 -5.32 12.65
C MET A 1 -14.21 -6.76 13.16
N LYS A 2 -15.28 -7.53 13.03
CA LYS A 2 -15.30 -8.95 13.43
C LYS A 2 -14.25 -9.76 12.64
N GLN A 3 -14.16 -9.56 11.34
CA GLN A 3 -13.22 -10.26 10.45
C GLN A 3 -11.75 -10.10 10.90
N TYR A 4 -11.36 -8.89 11.31
CA TYR A 4 -10.03 -8.63 11.82
C TYR A 4 -9.75 -9.33 13.16
N LEU A 5 -10.73 -9.32 14.06
CA LEU A 5 -10.61 -10.04 15.34
C LEU A 5 -10.54 -11.57 15.16
N GLU A 6 -11.25 -12.10 14.17
CA GLU A 6 -11.17 -13.51 13.79
C GLU A 6 -9.78 -13.87 13.26
N LEU A 7 -9.20 -13.02 12.38
CA LEU A 7 -7.82 -13.18 11.93
C LEU A 7 -6.83 -13.21 13.12
N LEU A 8 -6.96 -12.27 14.06
CA LEU A 8 -6.09 -12.24 15.24
C LEU A 8 -6.20 -13.51 16.10
N ARG A 9 -7.41 -14.03 16.28
CA ARG A 9 -7.63 -15.29 17.01
C ARG A 9 -6.98 -16.46 16.27
N HIS A 10 -7.20 -16.54 14.95
CA HIS A 10 -6.60 -17.57 14.12
C HIS A 10 -5.07 -17.55 14.21
N ILE A 11 -4.43 -16.39 14.06
CA ILE A 11 -2.98 -16.26 14.20
C ILE A 11 -2.51 -16.74 15.59
N ARG A 12 -3.22 -16.37 16.65
CA ARG A 12 -2.85 -16.78 18.01
C ARG A 12 -2.98 -18.27 18.25
N GLN A 13 -3.93 -18.94 17.61
CA GLN A 13 -4.21 -20.37 17.78
C GLN A 13 -3.31 -21.24 16.89
N ASP A 14 -3.17 -20.85 15.62
CA ASP A 14 -2.62 -21.71 14.57
C ASP A 14 -1.34 -21.15 13.95
N GLY A 15 -0.93 -19.94 14.34
CA GLY A 15 0.24 -19.26 13.77
C GLY A 15 1.56 -19.89 14.20
N VAL A 16 2.50 -19.93 13.26
CA VAL A 16 3.87 -20.39 13.48
C VAL A 16 4.75 -19.24 13.95
N ILE A 17 5.52 -19.47 15.00
CA ILE A 17 6.50 -18.51 15.50
C ILE A 17 7.71 -18.50 14.56
N LYS A 18 8.13 -17.31 14.13
CA LYS A 18 9.31 -17.09 13.29
C LYS A 18 10.19 -16.02 13.93
N HIS A 19 11.50 -16.19 13.77
CA HIS A 19 12.46 -15.15 14.10
C HIS A 19 12.44 -14.06 13.03
N ASP A 20 12.64 -12.83 13.44
CA ASP A 20 12.77 -11.67 12.56
C ASP A 20 14.06 -10.89 12.85
N ARG A 21 14.35 -9.88 12.02
CA ARG A 21 15.55 -9.04 12.15
C ARG A 21 15.58 -8.19 13.43
N THR A 22 14.43 -7.99 14.08
CA THR A 22 14.32 -7.15 15.29
C THR A 22 14.59 -7.94 16.57
N GLY A 23 14.63 -9.28 16.49
CA GLY A 23 14.81 -10.16 17.64
C GLY A 23 13.55 -10.37 18.51
N VAL A 24 12.46 -9.66 18.19
CA VAL A 24 11.17 -9.82 18.91
C VAL A 24 10.44 -11.08 18.46
N GLY A 25 10.60 -11.44 17.18
CA GLY A 25 9.91 -12.54 16.53
C GLY A 25 8.49 -12.17 16.08
N THR A 26 7.94 -13.04 15.25
CA THR A 26 6.56 -12.92 14.77
C THR A 26 5.82 -14.23 14.87
N GLN A 27 4.50 -14.15 15.11
CA GLN A 27 3.59 -15.28 14.96
C GLN A 27 2.73 -15.05 13.72
N SER A 28 2.74 -15.96 12.75
CA SER A 28 2.12 -15.76 11.46
C SER A 28 1.45 -17.00 10.91
N VAL A 29 0.42 -16.79 10.08
CA VAL A 29 -0.17 -17.79 9.19
C VAL A 29 0.14 -17.41 7.75
N PHE A 30 0.16 -18.37 6.83
CA PHE A 30 0.36 -18.10 5.42
C PHE A 30 -0.98 -17.89 4.72
N GLY A 31 -1.25 -16.64 4.40
CA GLY A 31 -2.48 -16.25 3.70
C GLY A 31 -3.72 -16.28 4.58
N TYR A 32 -4.56 -15.28 4.43
CA TYR A 32 -5.89 -15.22 5.04
C TYR A 32 -6.77 -14.28 4.22
N GLN A 33 -8.00 -14.67 3.95
CA GLN A 33 -8.93 -13.83 3.21
C GLN A 33 -9.96 -13.21 4.16
N MET A 34 -10.06 -11.89 4.14
CA MET A 34 -11.16 -11.15 4.78
C MET A 34 -12.10 -10.58 3.72
N ARG A 35 -13.39 -10.58 4.00
CA ARG A 35 -14.42 -9.96 3.16
C ARG A 35 -15.17 -8.90 3.94
N PHE A 36 -15.38 -7.76 3.30
CA PHE A 36 -16.09 -6.62 3.85
C PHE A 36 -17.22 -6.20 2.91
N ASP A 37 -18.41 -6.05 3.42
CA ASP A 37 -19.52 -5.47 2.67
C ASP A 37 -19.42 -3.95 2.74
N LEU A 38 -19.06 -3.31 1.64
CA LEU A 38 -18.87 -1.87 1.58
C LEU A 38 -20.21 -1.10 1.65
N SER A 39 -21.35 -1.78 1.47
CA SER A 39 -22.67 -1.17 1.70
C SER A 39 -22.92 -0.88 3.18
N GLU A 40 -22.25 -1.59 4.08
CA GLU A 40 -22.28 -1.34 5.54
C GLU A 40 -21.34 -0.21 5.98
N GLY A 41 -20.55 0.36 5.04
CA GLY A 41 -19.62 1.44 5.29
C GLY A 41 -18.16 1.06 5.05
N PHE A 42 -17.27 2.04 5.20
CA PHE A 42 -15.84 1.83 5.05
C PHE A 42 -15.27 0.99 6.20
N PRO A 43 -14.49 -0.08 5.93
CA PRO A 43 -14.01 -1.02 6.93
C PRO A 43 -12.83 -0.47 7.74
N LEU A 44 -12.98 0.72 8.31
CA LEU A 44 -11.95 1.33 9.17
C LEU A 44 -11.74 0.50 10.42
N LEU A 45 -10.49 0.18 10.72
CA LEU A 45 -10.12 -0.56 11.92
C LEU A 45 -10.47 0.22 13.19
N THR A 46 -11.21 -0.41 14.12
CA THR A 46 -11.66 0.20 15.37
C THR A 46 -11.05 -0.42 16.62
N THR A 47 -10.20 -1.44 16.47
CA THR A 47 -9.51 -2.11 17.59
C THR A 47 -8.37 -1.30 18.19
N LYS A 48 -7.96 -0.24 17.51
CA LYS A 48 -7.06 0.82 17.99
C LYS A 48 -7.49 2.16 17.41
N LYS A 49 -7.02 3.26 18.00
CA LYS A 49 -7.22 4.59 17.42
C LYS A 49 -6.34 4.74 16.18
N VAL A 50 -6.95 4.76 15.02
CA VAL A 50 -6.27 4.99 13.73
C VAL A 50 -6.18 6.48 13.44
N HIS A 51 -5.02 6.96 12.98
CA HIS A 51 -4.81 8.36 12.61
C HIS A 51 -5.26 8.60 11.17
N LEU A 52 -6.58 8.81 11.00
CA LEU A 52 -7.23 8.91 9.68
C LEU A 52 -6.62 10.00 8.80
N LYS A 53 -6.17 11.12 9.38
CA LYS A 53 -5.51 12.18 8.63
C LYS A 53 -4.28 11.66 7.88
N SER A 54 -3.41 10.88 8.53
CA SER A 54 -2.23 10.29 7.87
C SER A 54 -2.61 9.39 6.72
N ILE A 55 -3.62 8.54 6.90
CA ILE A 55 -4.10 7.62 5.85
C ILE A 55 -4.58 8.38 4.61
N ILE A 56 -5.37 9.45 4.81
CA ILE A 56 -5.91 10.25 3.70
C ILE A 56 -4.79 10.96 2.94
N TYR A 57 -3.88 11.65 3.66
CA TYR A 57 -2.79 12.38 3.01
C TYR A 57 -1.78 11.45 2.33
N GLU A 58 -1.48 10.30 2.91
CA GLU A 58 -0.64 9.27 2.29
C GLU A 58 -1.26 8.79 0.98
N LEU A 59 -2.56 8.46 0.97
CA LEU A 59 -3.23 8.01 -0.25
C LEU A 59 -3.26 9.10 -1.33
N LEU A 60 -3.53 10.35 -0.97
CA LEU A 60 -3.49 11.48 -1.91
C LEU A 60 -2.08 11.70 -2.48
N TRP A 61 -1.06 11.53 -1.65
CA TRP A 61 0.34 11.59 -2.05
C TRP A 61 0.71 10.44 -3.02
N PHE A 62 0.30 9.20 -2.76
CA PHE A 62 0.47 8.10 -3.72
C PHE A 62 -0.25 8.38 -5.05
N ILE A 63 -1.50 8.87 -5.01
CA ILE A 63 -2.28 9.20 -6.20
C ILE A 63 -1.64 10.32 -7.02
N SER A 64 -0.95 11.27 -6.38
CA SER A 64 -0.23 12.33 -7.09
C SER A 64 1.01 11.83 -7.84
N GLY A 65 1.51 10.65 -7.52
CA GLY A 65 2.74 10.09 -8.11
C GLY A 65 4.02 10.58 -7.46
N ASP A 66 3.91 11.34 -6.37
CA ASP A 66 5.05 11.91 -5.64
C ASP A 66 5.75 10.84 -4.79
N THR A 67 7.06 10.97 -4.62
CA THR A 67 7.92 10.12 -3.80
C THR A 67 8.64 10.90 -2.70
N ASN A 68 8.53 12.24 -2.71
CA ASN A 68 9.13 13.09 -1.71
C ASN A 68 8.15 13.39 -0.56
N ILE A 69 8.62 13.25 0.68
CA ILE A 69 7.79 13.42 1.87
C ILE A 69 7.42 14.87 2.19
N LYS A 70 7.90 15.85 1.41
CA LYS A 70 7.60 17.26 1.65
C LYS A 70 6.10 17.53 1.74
N TYR A 71 5.31 16.97 0.81
CA TYR A 71 3.85 17.10 0.85
C TYR A 71 3.26 16.58 2.16
N LEU A 72 3.73 15.45 2.66
CA LEU A 72 3.27 14.87 3.91
C LEU A 72 3.63 15.76 5.12
N LYS A 73 4.87 16.24 5.15
CA LYS A 73 5.36 17.17 6.21
C LYS A 73 4.58 18.48 6.24
N ASP A 74 4.31 19.07 5.09
CA ASP A 74 3.53 20.32 4.96
C ASP A 74 2.11 20.15 5.56
N HIS A 75 1.60 18.92 5.60
CA HIS A 75 0.31 18.57 6.19
C HIS A 75 0.41 17.97 7.61
N GLY A 76 1.61 17.96 8.21
CA GLY A 76 1.84 17.43 9.56
C GLY A 76 1.68 15.90 9.65
N VAL A 77 2.05 15.20 8.60
CA VAL A 77 2.09 13.73 8.52
C VAL A 77 3.53 13.26 8.49
N THR A 78 3.94 12.43 9.44
CA THR A 78 5.33 12.06 9.71
C THR A 78 5.62 10.56 9.58
N ILE A 79 4.67 9.78 9.08
CA ILE A 79 4.76 8.31 9.06
C ILE A 79 5.86 7.75 8.15
N TRP A 80 6.43 8.60 7.28
CA TRP A 80 7.51 8.24 6.36
C TRP A 80 8.85 8.91 6.68
N ASP A 81 8.93 9.74 7.73
CA ASP A 81 10.12 10.55 8.04
C ASP A 81 11.38 9.71 8.31
N GLU A 82 11.24 8.53 8.93
CA GLU A 82 12.37 7.65 9.25
C GLU A 82 12.95 6.90 8.04
N TRP A 83 12.22 6.89 6.92
CA TRP A 83 12.60 6.14 5.72
C TRP A 83 13.19 7.02 4.62
N ALA A 84 12.90 8.32 4.66
CA ALA A 84 13.34 9.27 3.65
C ALA A 84 14.84 9.57 3.76
N ASP A 85 15.47 9.80 2.62
CA ASP A 85 16.84 10.29 2.57
C ASP A 85 16.98 11.74 3.06
N GLU A 86 18.18 12.29 2.99
CA GLU A 86 18.47 13.68 3.41
C GLU A 86 17.72 14.74 2.60
N ASN A 87 17.26 14.42 1.39
CA ASN A 87 16.47 15.27 0.51
C ASN A 87 14.96 15.06 0.68
N GLY A 88 14.57 14.11 1.51
CA GLY A 88 13.16 13.74 1.74
C GLY A 88 12.61 12.79 0.69
N ASP A 89 13.44 12.13 -0.11
CA ASP A 89 13.02 11.18 -1.14
C ASP A 89 13.00 9.74 -0.62
N LEU A 90 12.09 8.94 -1.15
CA LEU A 90 11.91 7.53 -0.81
C LEU A 90 12.26 6.58 -1.96
N GLY A 91 12.73 7.12 -3.09
CA GLY A 91 12.91 6.35 -4.32
C GLY A 91 11.57 6.00 -4.99
N PRO A 92 11.55 5.05 -5.93
CA PRO A 92 10.39 4.77 -6.78
C PRO A 92 9.28 3.99 -6.05
N VAL A 93 8.82 4.48 -4.88
CA VAL A 93 7.76 3.86 -4.08
C VAL A 93 6.38 4.02 -4.72
N TYR A 94 5.34 3.55 -4.10
CA TYR A 94 3.95 3.47 -4.52
C TYR A 94 3.47 4.47 -5.58
N GLY A 95 3.63 5.77 -5.33
CA GLY A 95 3.16 6.82 -6.24
C GLY A 95 3.83 6.75 -7.60
N HIS A 96 5.15 6.56 -7.63
CA HIS A 96 5.91 6.37 -8.87
C HIS A 96 5.39 5.16 -9.64
N GLN A 97 5.25 4.00 -8.99
CA GLN A 97 4.79 2.78 -9.65
C GLN A 97 3.36 2.91 -10.19
N TRP A 98 2.47 3.58 -9.48
CA TRP A 98 1.08 3.74 -9.87
C TRP A 98 0.88 4.72 -11.02
N ARG A 99 1.71 5.78 -11.08
CA ARG A 99 1.53 6.90 -12.01
C ARG A 99 2.55 6.96 -13.13
N SER A 100 3.70 6.32 -12.96
CA SER A 100 4.84 6.49 -13.87
C SER A 100 5.70 5.23 -13.99
N TRP A 101 5.07 4.06 -14.09
CA TRP A 101 5.79 2.78 -14.24
C TRP A 101 6.67 2.79 -15.50
N PRO A 102 8.01 2.55 -15.37
CA PRO A 102 8.90 2.54 -16.52
C PRO A 102 8.71 1.27 -17.35
N ALA A 103 8.42 1.44 -18.64
CA ALA A 103 8.38 0.34 -19.59
C ALA A 103 9.72 0.19 -20.33
N PRO A 104 10.10 -1.05 -20.76
CA PRO A 104 11.37 -1.29 -21.45
C PRO A 104 11.55 -0.52 -22.77
N ASP A 105 10.46 -0.09 -23.38
CA ASP A 105 10.45 0.71 -24.61
C ASP A 105 10.57 2.23 -24.37
N GLY A 106 10.81 2.63 -23.11
CA GLY A 106 10.97 4.03 -22.70
C GLY A 106 9.66 4.78 -22.42
N ARG A 107 8.49 4.11 -22.55
CA ARG A 107 7.21 4.72 -22.14
C ARG A 107 7.10 4.75 -20.62
N SER A 108 6.35 5.73 -20.13
CA SER A 108 5.82 5.75 -18.77
C SER A 108 4.37 5.29 -18.77
N ILE A 109 4.03 4.34 -17.90
CA ILE A 109 2.69 3.77 -17.79
C ILE A 109 2.00 4.33 -16.55
N ASP A 110 0.90 5.04 -16.75
CA ASP A 110 0.01 5.49 -15.69
C ASP A 110 -1.09 4.46 -15.45
N GLN A 111 -0.85 3.57 -14.49
CA GLN A 111 -1.77 2.47 -14.16
C GLN A 111 -3.12 2.99 -13.64
N LEU A 112 -3.12 4.06 -12.82
CA LEU A 112 -4.36 4.61 -12.27
C LEU A 112 -5.25 5.21 -13.36
N THR A 113 -4.70 5.99 -14.28
CA THR A 113 -5.46 6.52 -15.42
C THR A 113 -6.02 5.39 -16.27
N GLN A 114 -5.23 4.35 -16.55
CA GLN A 114 -5.70 3.20 -17.32
C GLN A 114 -6.87 2.47 -16.64
N VAL A 115 -6.82 2.28 -15.32
CA VAL A 115 -7.93 1.64 -14.58
C VAL A 115 -9.17 2.51 -14.59
N VAL A 116 -9.04 3.82 -14.38
CA VAL A 116 -10.18 4.77 -14.46
C VAL A 116 -10.83 4.73 -15.85
N ASP A 117 -10.03 4.70 -16.91
CA ASP A 117 -10.56 4.59 -18.28
C ASP A 117 -11.24 3.25 -18.54
N MET A 118 -10.70 2.16 -18.00
CA MET A 118 -11.34 0.84 -18.10
C MET A 118 -12.67 0.79 -17.33
N ILE A 119 -12.75 1.39 -16.13
CA ILE A 119 -14.02 1.47 -15.39
C ILE A 119 -15.09 2.21 -16.20
N LYS A 120 -14.73 3.28 -16.90
CA LYS A 120 -15.67 4.07 -17.71
C LYS A 120 -16.11 3.35 -18.99
N ASN A 121 -15.18 2.68 -19.67
CA ASN A 121 -15.41 2.20 -21.02
C ASN A 121 -15.58 0.67 -21.11
N HIS A 122 -15.07 -0.08 -20.14
CA HIS A 122 -15.06 -1.54 -20.10
C HIS A 122 -15.25 -2.05 -18.66
N PRO A 123 -16.38 -1.73 -17.97
CA PRO A 123 -16.54 -1.98 -16.52
C PRO A 123 -16.47 -3.47 -16.13
N ASP A 124 -16.75 -4.38 -17.06
CA ASP A 124 -16.66 -5.83 -16.83
C ASP A 124 -15.25 -6.41 -17.07
N SER A 125 -14.26 -5.55 -17.31
CA SER A 125 -12.88 -6.01 -17.55
C SER A 125 -12.28 -6.64 -16.29
N ARG A 126 -11.70 -7.82 -16.44
CA ARG A 126 -10.92 -8.53 -15.41
C ARG A 126 -9.46 -8.11 -15.35
N ARG A 127 -9.08 -7.05 -16.09
CA ARG A 127 -7.70 -6.54 -16.22
C ARG A 127 -7.48 -5.21 -15.49
N MET A 128 -8.44 -4.80 -14.65
CA MET A 128 -8.34 -3.60 -13.81
C MET A 128 -7.45 -3.92 -12.60
N LEU A 129 -6.16 -3.83 -12.79
CA LEU A 129 -5.16 -4.14 -11.77
C LEU A 129 -4.12 -3.03 -11.70
N VAL A 130 -3.77 -2.63 -10.49
CA VAL A 130 -2.66 -1.69 -10.20
C VAL A 130 -1.68 -2.39 -9.28
N THR A 131 -0.40 -2.40 -9.65
CA THR A 131 0.67 -3.00 -8.84
C THR A 131 1.70 -1.95 -8.43
N ALA A 132 2.18 -2.05 -7.19
CA ALA A 132 3.31 -1.28 -6.69
C ALA A 132 4.61 -2.10 -6.66
N TRP A 133 4.53 -3.42 -6.80
CA TRP A 133 5.69 -4.30 -6.75
C TRP A 133 6.37 -4.37 -8.11
N ASN A 134 7.52 -3.70 -8.24
CA ASN A 134 8.37 -3.73 -9.42
C ASN A 134 9.69 -4.42 -9.11
N PRO A 135 9.91 -5.68 -9.56
CA PRO A 135 11.17 -6.38 -9.29
C PRO A 135 12.42 -5.69 -9.85
N GLY A 136 12.27 -4.83 -10.84
CA GLY A 136 13.37 -4.08 -11.43
C GLY A 136 13.81 -2.85 -10.63
N GLU A 137 12.99 -2.40 -9.67
CA GLU A 137 13.23 -1.16 -8.92
C GLU A 137 13.06 -1.33 -7.40
N VAL A 138 12.61 -2.49 -6.92
CA VAL A 138 12.32 -2.70 -5.49
C VAL A 138 13.54 -2.46 -4.59
N ASP A 139 14.74 -2.73 -5.07
CA ASP A 139 15.99 -2.50 -4.34
C ASP A 139 16.37 -1.01 -4.25
N GLN A 140 15.71 -0.15 -5.03
CA GLN A 140 15.92 1.31 -5.01
C GLN A 140 14.90 2.01 -4.12
N MET A 141 13.90 1.30 -3.61
CA MET A 141 12.88 1.83 -2.71
C MET A 141 13.40 1.88 -1.27
N ALA A 142 13.16 2.98 -0.57
CA ALA A 142 13.49 3.08 0.86
C ALA A 142 12.78 2.02 1.69
N LEU A 143 11.59 1.60 1.26
CA LEU A 143 10.82 0.50 1.84
C LEU A 143 10.06 -0.26 0.73
N PRO A 144 10.24 -1.60 0.61
CA PRO A 144 9.45 -2.40 -0.31
C PRO A 144 7.94 -2.30 -0.02
N PRO A 145 7.07 -2.40 -1.05
CA PRO A 145 5.62 -2.27 -0.86
C PRO A 145 5.03 -3.32 0.09
N CYS A 146 4.32 -2.88 1.13
CA CYS A 146 3.58 -3.76 2.04
C CYS A 146 2.27 -4.26 1.42
N HIS A 147 1.61 -3.45 0.59
CA HIS A 147 0.47 -3.84 -0.24
C HIS A 147 0.88 -3.83 -1.71
N CYS A 148 1.02 -5.03 -2.27
CA CYS A 148 1.64 -5.20 -3.59
C CYS A 148 0.75 -4.75 -4.73
N LEU A 149 -0.56 -5.02 -4.64
CA LEU A 149 -1.52 -4.74 -5.71
C LEU A 149 -2.95 -4.56 -5.18
N PHE A 150 -3.78 -3.95 -6.00
CA PHE A 150 -5.24 -4.00 -5.88
C PHE A 150 -5.89 -4.20 -7.26
N GLN A 151 -7.13 -4.75 -7.24
CA GLN A 151 -7.90 -5.10 -8.42
C GLN A 151 -9.35 -4.65 -8.25
#